data_3054da60fa0179ed7233d64bb6ef99d9
#
_entry.id   3054da60fa0179ed7233d64bb6ef99d9
#
_cell.length_a   1.000
_cell.length_b   1.000
_cell.length_c   1.000
_cell.angle_alpha   90.00
_cell.angle_beta   90.00
_cell.angle_gamma   90.00
#
_symmetry.space_group_name_H-M   'P 1'
#
loop_
_entity.id
_entity.type
_entity.pdbx_description
1 polymer ?
#
loop_
_entity_poly.entity_id
_entity_poly.type
_entity_poly.pdbx_seq_one_letter_code
_entity_poly.pdbx_strand_id
1 'polypeptide(L)'
;MEYNEQKQERVILAGVHRGMRDALWDTTEESIHELGELVKTAGGIVVGEMIQNKADLESATYMGEGKLDELKIAIETLNADMIVFDDELSPVQMRNISDFLEIKVLDRSMLILDIFAMRAKSGEGKLQVELAQLKYRLPRLRGFGVEMSRTGAGIGTRGPGETRLESDRRHIRRRISALEEEIKELKKHRGLIRDRRKKDGVITAALVGYTNAGKSTLLNTLTDAQVFAEDKLFATLDPTSRAITLDDNRKILLVDTVGFIRKLPHHLIEAFKSTLEEAVVADVLLHVIDASGEEMDNQITVVEQVLSDIGAVGKPVVAVFNKCDRLEDYPITNLKSDKCVYISAKHRTNIDKLIEAIADTAPGKKQKVKACIPYSVGSLVNELHENQKVISEEYGENGTVMELMVDAKMYDKIREYIL
;
A
#
# COMPACT_ATOMS: atom_id res chain seq x y z
N MET A 1 37.31 9.85 9.33
CA MET A 1 36.32 9.26 8.43
C MET A 1 35.60 10.44 7.82
N GLU A 2 35.94 10.79 6.58
CA GLU A 2 35.23 11.80 5.81
C GLU A 2 33.84 11.27 5.57
N TYR A 3 32.82 11.95 6.09
CA TYR A 3 31.44 11.77 5.64
C TYR A 3 31.42 12.18 4.17
N ASN A 4 31.33 11.20 3.27
CA ASN A 4 31.01 11.43 1.88
C ASN A 4 29.59 11.99 1.88
N GLU A 5 29.42 13.32 1.81
CA GLU A 5 28.13 13.93 1.53
C GLU A 5 27.70 13.34 0.18
N GLN A 6 26.71 12.42 0.22
CA GLN A 6 26.13 11.91 -1.01
C GLN A 6 25.53 13.11 -1.73
N LYS A 7 26.19 13.53 -2.82
CA LYS A 7 25.69 14.57 -3.71
C LYS A 7 24.26 14.17 -4.12
N GLN A 8 23.29 14.97 -3.76
CA GLN A 8 21.90 14.74 -4.16
C GLN A 8 21.78 14.84 -5.69
N GLU A 9 21.22 13.81 -6.32
CA GLU A 9 21.02 13.78 -7.78
C GLU A 9 19.99 14.84 -8.20
N ARG A 10 20.31 15.62 -9.21
CA ARG A 10 19.48 16.70 -9.77
C ARG A 10 18.60 16.12 -10.88
N VAL A 11 17.29 16.21 -10.72
CA VAL A 11 16.32 15.48 -11.52
C VAL A 11 15.41 16.42 -12.30
N ILE A 12 15.25 16.17 -13.60
CA ILE A 12 14.16 16.77 -14.40
C ILE A 12 13.01 15.76 -14.48
N LEU A 13 11.78 16.22 -14.26
CA LEU A 13 10.57 15.43 -14.44
C LEU A 13 10.04 15.64 -15.86
N ALA A 14 9.56 14.55 -16.48
CA ALA A 14 9.00 14.60 -17.82
C ALA A 14 7.68 13.82 -17.92
N GLY A 15 6.69 14.41 -18.57
CA GLY A 15 5.39 13.78 -18.79
C GLY A 15 4.73 14.19 -20.10
N VAL A 16 3.72 13.44 -20.53
CA VAL A 16 2.90 13.75 -21.71
C VAL A 16 1.44 13.86 -21.29
N HIS A 17 0.85 15.04 -21.53
CA HIS A 17 -0.58 15.26 -21.36
C HIS A 17 -1.33 14.83 -22.64
N ARG A 18 -2.19 13.81 -22.51
CA ARG A 18 -2.93 13.22 -23.66
C ARG A 18 -4.33 13.78 -23.85
N GLY A 19 -4.68 14.84 -23.11
CA GLY A 19 -5.99 15.45 -23.16
C GLY A 19 -7.09 14.51 -22.71
N MET A 20 -8.16 14.38 -23.52
CA MET A 20 -9.33 13.52 -23.18
C MET A 20 -9.01 12.02 -23.05
N ARG A 21 -7.80 11.56 -23.39
CA ARG A 21 -7.37 10.17 -23.17
C ARG A 21 -6.82 9.92 -21.79
N ASP A 22 -6.45 10.97 -21.08
CA ASP A 22 -6.15 10.87 -19.66
C ASP A 22 -7.46 10.70 -18.89
N ALA A 23 -7.44 9.94 -17.82
CA ALA A 23 -8.65 9.80 -17.01
C ALA A 23 -9.07 11.17 -16.47
N LEU A 24 -10.38 11.43 -16.42
CA LEU A 24 -10.93 12.72 -15.96
C LEU A 24 -10.48 13.10 -14.54
N TRP A 25 -10.06 12.11 -13.77
CA TRP A 25 -9.61 12.21 -12.37
C TRP A 25 -8.08 12.10 -12.21
N ASP A 26 -7.31 12.08 -13.30
CA ASP A 26 -5.85 11.93 -13.29
C ASP A 26 -5.20 12.99 -14.18
N THR A 27 -5.05 14.21 -13.65
CA THR A 27 -4.40 15.29 -14.39
C THR A 27 -2.89 15.08 -14.44
N THR A 28 -2.28 15.46 -15.57
CA THR A 28 -0.84 15.31 -15.76
C THR A 28 -0.03 16.17 -14.79
N GLU A 29 -0.51 17.38 -14.46
CA GLU A 29 0.14 18.29 -13.51
C GLU A 29 0.21 17.67 -12.12
N GLU A 30 -0.87 17.08 -11.63
CA GLU A 30 -0.91 16.39 -10.33
C GLU A 30 -0.03 15.16 -10.32
N SER A 31 -0.03 14.40 -11.42
CA SER A 31 0.83 13.23 -11.57
C SER A 31 2.32 13.59 -11.53
N ILE A 32 2.72 14.69 -12.18
CA ILE A 32 4.09 15.23 -12.15
C ILE A 32 4.43 15.76 -10.75
N HIS A 33 3.51 16.44 -10.09
CA HIS A 33 3.73 16.89 -8.71
C HIS A 33 3.99 15.69 -7.78
N GLU A 34 3.17 14.64 -7.88
CA GLU A 34 3.37 13.41 -7.12
C GLU A 34 4.69 12.71 -7.47
N LEU A 35 5.10 12.70 -8.74
CA LEU A 35 6.40 12.20 -9.18
C LEU A 35 7.55 12.98 -8.50
N GLY A 36 7.39 14.29 -8.34
CA GLY A 36 8.34 15.14 -7.61
C GLY A 36 8.47 14.73 -6.14
N GLU A 37 7.38 14.40 -5.47
CA GLU A 37 7.42 13.88 -4.09
C GLU A 37 8.07 12.48 -4.01
N LEU A 38 7.91 11.64 -5.04
CA LEU A 38 8.66 10.38 -5.14
C LEU A 38 10.15 10.61 -5.28
N VAL A 39 10.59 11.56 -6.13
CA VAL A 39 12.00 11.92 -6.28
C VAL A 39 12.58 12.41 -4.97
N LYS A 40 11.89 13.30 -4.25
CA LYS A 40 12.30 13.75 -2.90
C LYS A 40 12.40 12.59 -1.90
N THR A 41 11.47 11.66 -1.96
CA THR A 41 11.47 10.46 -1.11
C THR A 41 12.67 9.56 -1.41
N ALA A 42 13.09 9.47 -2.68
CA ALA A 42 14.29 8.77 -3.11
C ALA A 42 15.59 9.52 -2.79
N GLY A 43 15.51 10.77 -2.30
CA GLY A 43 16.67 11.58 -1.93
C GLY A 43 17.19 12.49 -3.05
N GLY A 44 16.48 12.60 -4.19
CA GLY A 44 16.80 13.50 -5.28
C GLY A 44 16.25 14.92 -5.10
N ILE A 45 16.69 15.84 -5.94
CA ILE A 45 16.22 17.23 -6.01
C ILE A 45 15.61 17.47 -7.38
N VAL A 46 14.34 17.88 -7.44
CA VAL A 46 13.69 18.30 -8.67
C VAL A 46 14.22 19.68 -9.06
N VAL A 47 14.81 19.81 -10.24
CA VAL A 47 15.38 21.06 -10.78
C VAL A 47 14.60 21.60 -11.96
N GLY A 48 13.68 20.83 -12.53
CA GLY A 48 12.80 21.27 -13.62
C GLY A 48 11.71 20.25 -13.92
N GLU A 49 10.66 20.73 -14.55
CA GLU A 49 9.53 19.92 -14.98
C GLU A 49 9.23 20.23 -16.44
N MET A 50 8.90 19.21 -17.22
CA MET A 50 8.61 19.38 -18.63
C MET A 50 7.46 18.50 -19.07
N ILE A 51 6.34 19.12 -19.47
CA ILE A 51 5.15 18.45 -19.95
C ILE A 51 4.99 18.73 -21.45
N GLN A 52 4.68 17.70 -22.22
CA GLN A 52 4.31 17.82 -23.62
C GLN A 52 2.81 17.57 -23.78
N ASN A 53 2.09 18.50 -24.42
CA ASN A 53 0.70 18.28 -24.81
C ASN A 53 0.67 17.51 -26.14
N LYS A 54 0.26 16.24 -26.12
CA LYS A 54 0.20 15.37 -27.30
C LYS A 54 -0.81 14.24 -27.10
N ALA A 55 -1.73 14.06 -28.05
CA ALA A 55 -2.78 13.05 -27.95
C ALA A 55 -2.26 11.60 -27.99
N ASP A 56 -1.19 11.33 -28.73
CA ASP A 56 -0.60 10.01 -28.91
C ASP A 56 0.88 10.03 -28.51
N LEU A 57 1.29 9.02 -27.77
CA LEU A 57 2.69 8.80 -27.40
C LEU A 57 3.50 8.35 -28.63
N GLU A 58 4.74 8.83 -28.74
CA GLU A 58 5.65 8.30 -29.74
C GLU A 58 6.07 6.85 -29.36
N SER A 59 5.94 5.95 -30.31
CA SER A 59 6.28 4.55 -30.08
C SER A 59 7.78 4.33 -29.81
N ALA A 60 8.64 5.16 -30.41
CA ALA A 60 10.08 5.04 -30.30
C ALA A 60 10.67 5.83 -29.13
N THR A 61 10.09 6.98 -28.76
CA THR A 61 10.72 7.97 -27.87
C THR A 61 9.78 8.53 -26.82
N TYR A 62 8.54 8.03 -26.71
CA TYR A 62 7.52 8.50 -25.79
C TYR A 62 7.07 9.96 -26.04
N MET A 63 8.02 10.90 -26.21
CA MET A 63 7.82 12.30 -26.55
C MET A 63 8.27 12.57 -28.00
N GLY A 64 7.80 13.68 -28.60
CA GLY A 64 8.23 14.11 -29.92
C GLY A 64 9.67 14.62 -29.92
N GLU A 65 10.36 14.52 -31.08
CA GLU A 65 11.78 14.89 -31.23
C GLU A 65 12.06 16.33 -30.79
N GLY A 66 11.26 17.32 -31.21
CA GLY A 66 11.47 18.73 -30.79
C GLY A 66 11.37 18.90 -29.26
N LYS A 67 10.57 18.07 -28.53
CA LYS A 67 10.50 18.13 -27.07
C LYS A 67 11.73 17.48 -26.43
N LEU A 68 12.31 16.47 -27.07
CA LEU A 68 13.58 15.89 -26.64
C LEU A 68 14.74 16.86 -26.83
N ASP A 69 14.75 17.68 -27.89
CA ASP A 69 15.75 18.76 -28.09
C ASP A 69 15.63 19.80 -26.97
N GLU A 70 14.41 20.22 -26.62
CA GLU A 70 14.18 21.12 -25.48
C GLU A 70 14.70 20.51 -24.17
N LEU A 71 14.42 19.20 -23.92
CA LEU A 71 14.93 18.47 -22.76
C LEU A 71 16.46 18.46 -22.72
N LYS A 72 17.12 18.26 -23.85
CA LYS A 72 18.61 18.27 -23.94
C LYS A 72 19.19 19.62 -23.53
N ILE A 73 18.58 20.71 -23.98
CA ILE A 73 18.97 22.08 -23.59
C ILE A 73 18.73 22.30 -22.09
N ALA A 74 17.57 21.83 -21.57
CA ALA A 74 17.22 21.96 -20.15
C ALA A 74 18.19 21.17 -19.25
N ILE A 75 18.61 19.97 -19.65
CA ILE A 75 19.61 19.15 -18.94
C ILE A 75 20.91 19.92 -18.74
N GLU A 76 21.43 20.51 -19.80
CA GLU A 76 22.66 21.29 -19.76
C GLU A 76 22.51 22.57 -18.91
N THR A 77 21.41 23.33 -19.12
CA THR A 77 21.14 24.59 -18.43
C THR A 77 20.94 24.41 -16.93
N LEU A 78 20.20 23.35 -16.54
CA LEU A 78 19.88 23.05 -15.16
C LEU A 78 20.91 22.15 -14.48
N ASN A 79 21.97 21.71 -15.20
CA ASN A 79 22.94 20.72 -14.71
C ASN A 79 22.25 19.52 -14.07
N ALA A 80 21.31 18.89 -14.78
CA ALA A 80 20.61 17.73 -14.31
C ALA A 80 21.47 16.47 -14.42
N ASP A 81 21.41 15.60 -13.40
CA ASP A 81 22.14 14.33 -13.36
C ASP A 81 21.30 13.19 -13.96
N MET A 82 19.96 13.34 -13.98
CA MET A 82 19.03 12.36 -14.55
C MET A 82 17.68 12.97 -14.93
N ILE A 83 16.91 12.19 -15.66
CA ILE A 83 15.50 12.49 -16.00
C ILE A 83 14.59 11.37 -15.56
N VAL A 84 13.42 11.69 -15.04
CA VAL A 84 12.39 10.71 -14.62
C VAL A 84 11.10 10.98 -15.38
N PHE A 85 10.62 9.95 -16.08
CA PHE A 85 9.37 9.98 -16.82
C PHE A 85 8.20 9.53 -15.95
N ASP A 86 7.05 10.19 -16.11
CA ASP A 86 5.85 9.95 -15.29
C ASP A 86 5.12 8.64 -15.62
N ASP A 87 5.25 8.15 -16.84
CA ASP A 87 4.70 6.87 -17.27
C ASP A 87 5.79 5.80 -17.35
N GLU A 88 5.39 4.52 -17.35
CA GLU A 88 6.32 3.41 -17.60
C GLU A 88 6.78 3.43 -19.04
N LEU A 89 8.09 3.46 -19.25
CA LEU A 89 8.71 3.43 -20.58
C LEU A 89 8.91 1.99 -21.07
N SER A 90 8.62 1.76 -22.36
CA SER A 90 9.04 0.52 -22.99
C SER A 90 10.57 0.43 -23.04
N PRO A 91 11.13 -0.80 -23.11
CA PRO A 91 12.59 -0.97 -23.23
C PRO A 91 13.22 -0.24 -24.40
N VAL A 92 12.47 -0.08 -25.50
CA VAL A 92 12.91 0.64 -26.71
C VAL A 92 12.91 2.13 -26.48
N GLN A 93 11.84 2.68 -25.89
CA GLN A 93 11.75 4.10 -25.55
C GLN A 93 12.84 4.51 -24.58
N MET A 94 13.02 3.78 -23.50
CA MET A 94 14.04 4.07 -22.49
C MET A 94 15.45 4.13 -23.12
N ARG A 95 15.78 3.17 -23.96
CA ARG A 95 17.06 3.15 -24.67
C ARG A 95 17.21 4.34 -25.62
N ASN A 96 16.25 4.54 -26.51
CA ASN A 96 16.34 5.60 -27.53
C ASN A 96 16.45 6.99 -26.88
N ILE A 97 15.71 7.23 -25.78
CA ILE A 97 15.78 8.49 -25.02
C ILE A 97 17.16 8.62 -24.34
N SER A 98 17.65 7.55 -23.70
CA SER A 98 18.95 7.57 -23.03
C SER A 98 20.10 7.81 -24.02
N ASP A 99 20.06 7.16 -25.19
CA ASP A 99 21.05 7.32 -26.26
C ASP A 99 21.02 8.75 -26.84
N PHE A 100 19.83 9.36 -26.96
CA PHE A 100 19.66 10.71 -27.49
C PHE A 100 20.07 11.80 -26.49
N LEU A 101 19.67 11.67 -25.25
CA LEU A 101 19.93 12.67 -24.19
C LEU A 101 21.29 12.50 -23.52
N GLU A 102 21.94 11.36 -23.68
CA GLU A 102 23.24 11.01 -23.07
C GLU A 102 23.23 11.15 -21.53
N ILE A 103 22.08 10.90 -20.89
CA ILE A 103 21.86 11.03 -19.45
C ILE A 103 21.15 9.78 -18.90
N LYS A 104 21.22 9.57 -17.59
CA LYS A 104 20.47 8.51 -16.91
C LYS A 104 18.97 8.78 -17.02
N VAL A 105 18.23 7.81 -17.56
CA VAL A 105 16.78 7.86 -17.73
C VAL A 105 16.13 6.83 -16.81
N LEU A 106 15.17 7.28 -16.02
CA LEU A 106 14.32 6.45 -15.20
C LEU A 106 12.87 6.66 -15.60
N ASP A 107 12.03 5.72 -15.25
CA ASP A 107 10.58 5.89 -15.28
C ASP A 107 10.00 5.79 -13.85
N ARG A 108 8.70 6.10 -13.71
CA ARG A 108 7.97 6.05 -12.46
C ARG A 108 8.09 4.68 -11.77
N SER A 109 8.02 3.59 -12.55
CA SER A 109 8.12 2.22 -12.03
C SER A 109 9.48 1.94 -11.39
N MET A 110 10.55 2.38 -12.04
CA MET A 110 11.91 2.19 -11.53
C MET A 110 12.17 3.02 -10.27
N LEU A 111 11.67 4.26 -10.23
CA LEU A 111 11.76 5.12 -9.05
C LEU A 111 11.03 4.53 -7.84
N ILE A 112 9.81 4.01 -8.04
CA ILE A 112 9.05 3.32 -6.98
C ILE A 112 9.81 2.08 -6.48
N LEU A 113 10.40 1.29 -7.39
CA LEU A 113 11.22 0.12 -7.01
C LEU A 113 12.46 0.50 -6.20
N ASP A 114 13.09 1.62 -6.52
CA ASP A 114 14.24 2.11 -5.76
C ASP A 114 13.82 2.56 -4.35
N ILE A 115 12.69 3.27 -4.21
CA ILE A 115 12.12 3.63 -2.91
C ILE A 115 11.82 2.37 -2.10
N PHE A 116 11.23 1.36 -2.71
CA PHE A 116 10.91 0.10 -2.05
C PHE A 116 12.18 -0.66 -1.62
N ALA A 117 13.23 -0.65 -2.43
CA ALA A 117 14.52 -1.24 -2.07
C ALA A 117 15.13 -0.58 -0.82
N MET A 118 15.00 0.73 -0.69
CA MET A 118 15.46 1.46 0.50
C MET A 118 14.60 1.18 1.74
N ARG A 119 13.30 0.91 1.57
CA ARG A 119 12.34 0.73 2.67
C ARG A 119 12.17 -0.71 3.14
N ALA A 120 12.50 -1.70 2.32
CA ALA A 120 12.39 -3.13 2.66
C ALA A 120 13.32 -3.51 3.81
N LYS A 121 12.77 -3.76 4.98
CA LYS A 121 13.51 -4.19 6.18
C LYS A 121 13.35 -5.68 6.43
N SER A 122 12.15 -6.24 6.21
CA SER A 122 11.87 -7.66 6.40
C SER A 122 12.57 -8.53 5.35
N GLY A 123 12.84 -9.79 5.70
CA GLY A 123 13.37 -10.77 4.74
C GLY A 123 12.41 -10.96 3.56
N GLU A 124 11.10 -11.01 3.82
CA GLU A 124 10.09 -11.17 2.79
C GLU A 124 10.00 -9.93 1.88
N GLY A 125 9.96 -8.72 2.45
CA GLY A 125 9.96 -7.48 1.68
C GLY A 125 11.15 -7.37 0.73
N LYS A 126 12.35 -7.75 1.19
CA LYS A 126 13.56 -7.78 0.34
C LYS A 126 13.45 -8.77 -0.82
N LEU A 127 12.92 -9.98 -0.58
CA LEU A 127 12.69 -10.97 -1.65
C LEU A 127 11.68 -10.47 -2.68
N GLN A 128 10.62 -9.80 -2.23
CA GLN A 128 9.61 -9.25 -3.13
C GLN A 128 10.15 -8.10 -3.99
N VAL A 129 10.91 -7.19 -3.38
CA VAL A 129 11.57 -6.09 -4.11
C VAL A 129 12.56 -6.63 -5.13
N GLU A 130 13.41 -7.60 -4.73
CA GLU A 130 14.35 -8.25 -5.65
C GLU A 130 13.62 -8.91 -6.83
N LEU A 131 12.53 -9.64 -6.55
CA LEU A 131 11.71 -10.26 -7.58
C LEU A 131 11.12 -9.22 -8.56
N ALA A 132 10.55 -8.13 -8.03
CA ALA A 132 10.00 -7.05 -8.84
C ALA A 132 11.06 -6.38 -9.72
N GLN A 133 12.22 -6.05 -9.15
CA GLN A 133 13.35 -5.46 -9.89
C GLN A 133 13.85 -6.40 -11.00
N LEU A 134 13.98 -7.70 -10.74
CA LEU A 134 14.40 -8.66 -11.76
C LEU A 134 13.35 -8.83 -12.87
N LYS A 135 12.06 -8.88 -12.52
CA LYS A 135 10.96 -8.92 -13.52
C LYS A 135 10.94 -7.67 -14.39
N TYR A 136 11.14 -6.49 -13.79
CA TYR A 136 11.24 -5.22 -14.51
C TYR A 136 12.46 -5.16 -15.44
N ARG A 137 13.63 -5.64 -14.98
CA ARG A 137 14.89 -5.61 -15.73
C ARG A 137 14.95 -6.63 -16.85
N LEU A 138 14.34 -7.80 -16.70
CA LEU A 138 14.45 -8.91 -17.64
C LEU A 138 14.08 -8.56 -19.11
N PRO A 139 12.95 -7.86 -19.42
CA PRO A 139 12.63 -7.43 -20.77
C PRO A 139 13.59 -6.34 -21.28
N ARG A 140 14.14 -5.53 -20.39
CA ARG A 140 15.04 -4.39 -20.71
C ARG A 140 16.48 -4.79 -21.05
N LEU A 141 16.87 -6.02 -20.76
CA LEU A 141 18.16 -6.59 -21.17
C LEU A 141 18.30 -6.87 -22.67
N ARG A 142 17.24 -6.75 -23.45
CA ARG A 142 17.29 -7.02 -24.90
C ARG A 142 18.04 -5.97 -25.74
N GLY A 143 18.43 -4.81 -25.20
CA GLY A 143 19.01 -3.69 -25.93
C GLY A 143 20.55 -3.63 -25.94
N PHE A 144 21.21 -4.17 -24.94
CA PHE A 144 22.67 -4.02 -24.74
C PHE A 144 23.56 -4.96 -25.57
N GLY A 145 22.96 -5.99 -26.21
CA GLY A 145 23.74 -7.01 -26.96
C GLY A 145 24.04 -6.66 -28.43
N VAL A 146 23.33 -5.69 -29.00
CA VAL A 146 23.45 -5.37 -30.44
C VAL A 146 24.72 -4.58 -30.76
N GLU A 147 25.25 -3.79 -29.85
CA GLU A 147 26.48 -3.02 -30.04
C GLU A 147 27.73 -3.90 -30.05
N MET A 148 27.74 -5.00 -29.29
CA MET A 148 28.87 -5.94 -29.28
C MET A 148 28.85 -6.95 -30.43
N SER A 149 27.71 -7.14 -31.11
CA SER A 149 27.61 -8.09 -32.22
C SER A 149 27.90 -7.50 -33.61
N ARG A 150 28.11 -6.18 -33.71
CA ARG A 150 28.45 -5.50 -35.00
C ARG A 150 29.85 -5.84 -35.54
N THR A 151 30.69 -6.52 -34.75
CA THR A 151 32.07 -6.85 -35.16
C THR A 151 32.24 -8.30 -35.68
N GLY A 152 31.17 -9.04 -35.88
CA GLY A 152 31.24 -10.43 -36.36
C GLY A 152 30.56 -10.61 -37.72
N ALA A 153 31.31 -10.53 -38.78
CA ALA A 153 30.84 -10.86 -40.13
C ALA A 153 30.71 -12.35 -40.29
N GLY A 154 29.48 -12.88 -40.45
CA GLY A 154 29.21 -14.25 -40.87
C GLY A 154 27.80 -14.74 -40.54
N ILE A 155 27.13 -15.34 -41.54
CA ILE A 155 25.86 -16.06 -41.37
C ILE A 155 26.13 -17.30 -40.52
N GLY A 156 25.59 -17.31 -39.26
CA GLY A 156 25.65 -18.49 -38.38
C GLY A 156 26.61 -18.43 -37.19
N THR A 157 27.40 -17.37 -37.00
CA THR A 157 28.25 -17.22 -35.83
C THR A 157 27.55 -16.32 -34.79
N ARG A 158 27.07 -16.93 -33.69
CA ARG A 158 26.66 -16.19 -32.48
C ARG A 158 27.88 -15.51 -31.92
N GLY A 159 27.86 -14.17 -31.91
CA GLY A 159 28.96 -13.39 -31.33
C GLY A 159 29.05 -13.55 -29.79
N PRO A 160 30.23 -13.33 -29.20
CA PRO A 160 30.44 -13.48 -27.74
C PRO A 160 29.50 -12.60 -26.88
N GLY A 161 28.99 -11.49 -27.42
CA GLY A 161 27.98 -10.65 -26.75
C GLY A 161 26.59 -11.27 -26.66
N GLU A 162 26.18 -12.02 -27.70
CA GLU A 162 24.86 -12.70 -27.72
C GLU A 162 24.83 -13.87 -26.71
N THR A 163 25.91 -14.63 -26.60
CA THR A 163 26.06 -15.70 -25.60
C THR A 163 26.09 -15.18 -24.17
N ARG A 164 26.72 -14.03 -23.93
CA ARG A 164 26.78 -13.39 -22.61
C ARG A 164 25.38 -12.90 -22.18
N LEU A 165 24.69 -12.20 -23.06
CA LEU A 165 23.33 -11.70 -22.80
C LEU A 165 22.35 -12.86 -22.54
N GLU A 166 22.44 -13.94 -23.30
CA GLU A 166 21.61 -15.13 -23.10
C GLU A 166 21.93 -15.84 -21.78
N SER A 167 23.20 -15.87 -21.39
CA SER A 167 23.63 -16.37 -20.08
C SER A 167 23.07 -15.52 -18.95
N ASP A 168 23.17 -14.20 -19.04
CA ASP A 168 22.65 -13.27 -18.03
C ASP A 168 21.12 -13.40 -17.89
N ARG A 169 20.40 -13.49 -19.01
CA ARG A 169 18.95 -13.74 -19.01
C ARG A 169 18.57 -15.06 -18.36
N ARG A 170 19.35 -16.11 -18.63
CA ARG A 170 19.14 -17.42 -18.01
C ARG A 170 19.38 -17.37 -16.51
N HIS A 171 20.39 -16.65 -16.09
CA HIS A 171 20.71 -16.45 -14.67
C HIS A 171 19.56 -15.70 -13.94
N ILE A 172 19.09 -14.59 -14.51
CA ILE A 172 17.97 -13.82 -13.97
C ILE A 172 16.69 -14.66 -13.90
N ARG A 173 16.34 -15.42 -14.96
CA ARG A 173 15.16 -16.30 -14.93
C ARG A 173 15.25 -17.36 -13.85
N ARG A 174 16.42 -17.98 -13.63
CA ARG A 174 16.62 -18.94 -12.53
C ARG A 174 16.43 -18.27 -11.17
N ARG A 175 16.95 -17.05 -11.00
CA ARG A 175 16.78 -16.31 -9.75
C ARG A 175 15.32 -15.93 -9.52
N ILE A 176 14.60 -15.48 -10.55
CA ILE A 176 13.15 -15.23 -10.49
C ILE A 176 12.41 -16.49 -10.01
N SER A 177 12.64 -17.64 -10.62
CA SER A 177 11.96 -18.88 -10.22
C SER A 177 12.29 -19.30 -8.80
N ALA A 178 13.53 -19.12 -8.35
CA ALA A 178 13.91 -19.40 -6.96
C ALA A 178 13.19 -18.48 -5.98
N LEU A 179 13.14 -17.17 -6.26
CA LEU A 179 12.45 -16.18 -5.43
C LEU A 179 10.94 -16.45 -5.35
N GLU A 180 10.32 -16.82 -6.48
CA GLU A 180 8.89 -17.16 -6.51
C GLU A 180 8.57 -18.37 -5.61
N GLU A 181 9.44 -19.38 -5.56
CA GLU A 181 9.26 -20.54 -4.67
C GLU A 181 9.49 -20.16 -3.20
N GLU A 182 10.54 -19.36 -2.89
CA GLU A 182 10.78 -18.85 -1.54
C GLU A 182 9.57 -18.06 -1.02
N ILE A 183 9.03 -17.12 -1.82
CA ILE A 183 7.85 -16.31 -1.45
C ILE A 183 6.61 -17.20 -1.26
N LYS A 184 6.43 -18.22 -2.08
CA LYS A 184 5.31 -19.18 -1.98
C LYS A 184 5.35 -19.98 -0.67
N GLU A 185 6.53 -20.40 -0.22
CA GLU A 185 6.67 -21.07 1.07
C GLU A 185 6.35 -20.11 2.24
N LEU A 186 6.83 -18.85 2.20
CA LEU A 186 6.46 -17.84 3.19
C LEU A 186 4.96 -17.60 3.24
N LYS A 187 4.28 -17.57 2.08
CA LYS A 187 2.83 -17.44 1.98
C LYS A 187 2.10 -18.59 2.67
N LYS A 188 2.54 -19.84 2.50
CA LYS A 188 1.95 -20.99 3.17
C LYS A 188 2.07 -20.86 4.69
N HIS A 189 3.23 -20.46 5.18
CA HIS A 189 3.47 -20.27 6.62
C HIS A 189 2.55 -19.19 7.21
N ARG A 190 2.39 -18.06 6.52
CA ARG A 190 1.43 -17.01 6.93
C ARG A 190 -0.02 -17.52 6.97
N GLY A 191 -0.41 -18.35 6.00
CA GLY A 191 -1.74 -18.99 5.99
C GLY A 191 -2.02 -19.74 7.29
N LEU A 192 -1.07 -20.55 7.75
CA LEU A 192 -1.21 -21.31 9.01
C LEU A 192 -1.35 -20.39 10.24
N ILE A 193 -0.60 -19.30 10.29
CA ILE A 193 -0.70 -18.32 11.39
C ILE A 193 -2.07 -17.63 11.36
N ARG A 194 -2.59 -17.26 10.18
CA ARG A 194 -3.91 -16.65 9.99
C ARG A 194 -5.04 -17.60 10.44
N ASP A 195 -4.97 -18.87 10.03
CA ASP A 195 -5.96 -19.88 10.42
C ASP A 195 -6.01 -20.08 11.94
N ARG A 196 -4.85 -20.03 12.60
CA ARG A 196 -4.77 -20.06 14.06
C ARG A 196 -5.42 -18.84 14.69
N ARG A 197 -5.09 -17.62 14.23
CA ARG A 197 -5.69 -16.37 14.72
C ARG A 197 -7.22 -16.39 14.58
N LYS A 198 -7.72 -16.88 13.42
CA LYS A 198 -9.16 -17.01 13.18
C LYS A 198 -9.85 -17.99 14.12
N LYS A 199 -9.19 -19.11 14.45
CA LYS A 199 -9.67 -20.05 15.47
C LYS A 199 -9.69 -19.44 16.86
N ASP A 200 -8.69 -18.59 17.17
CA ASP A 200 -8.58 -17.88 18.44
C ASP A 200 -9.56 -16.67 18.52
N GLY A 201 -10.42 -16.45 17.53
CA GLY A 201 -11.43 -15.38 17.49
C GLY A 201 -10.84 -13.97 17.36
N VAL A 202 -9.59 -13.85 16.89
CA VAL A 202 -8.95 -12.54 16.66
C VAL A 202 -9.45 -11.93 15.36
N ILE A 203 -10.09 -10.77 15.45
CA ILE A 203 -10.58 -9.99 14.31
C ILE A 203 -9.42 -9.22 13.71
N THR A 204 -9.33 -9.21 12.38
CA THR A 204 -8.29 -8.45 11.66
C THR A 204 -8.89 -7.24 10.97
N ALA A 205 -8.37 -6.05 11.24
CA ALA A 205 -8.72 -4.82 10.56
C ALA A 205 -7.49 -4.26 9.81
N ALA A 206 -7.60 -4.13 8.48
CA ALA A 206 -6.51 -3.61 7.66
C ALA A 206 -6.68 -2.10 7.41
N LEU A 207 -5.63 -1.33 7.67
CA LEU A 207 -5.57 0.08 7.30
C LEU A 207 -5.17 0.17 5.83
N VAL A 208 -6.08 0.64 5.01
CA VAL A 208 -5.88 0.86 3.56
C VAL A 208 -6.05 2.34 3.25
N GLY A 209 -5.45 2.81 2.18
CA GLY A 209 -5.55 4.22 1.79
C GLY A 209 -4.34 4.70 1.01
N TYR A 210 -4.44 5.89 0.48
CA TYR A 210 -3.40 6.50 -0.32
C TYR A 210 -2.09 6.69 0.46
N THR A 211 -0.96 6.82 -0.25
CA THR A 211 0.32 7.18 0.40
C THR A 211 0.15 8.50 1.15
N ASN A 212 0.81 8.61 2.29
CA ASN A 212 0.76 9.80 3.15
C ASN A 212 -0.63 10.20 3.70
N ALA A 213 -1.67 9.35 3.62
CA ALA A 213 -2.97 9.60 4.26
C ALA A 213 -2.92 9.52 5.81
N GLY A 214 -1.80 9.06 6.37
CA GLY A 214 -1.58 8.98 7.82
C GLY A 214 -1.89 7.63 8.45
N LYS A 215 -1.86 6.52 7.69
CA LYS A 215 -2.11 5.15 8.17
C LYS A 215 -1.20 4.75 9.34
N SER A 216 0.10 4.88 9.18
CA SER A 216 1.08 4.52 10.22
C SER A 216 1.00 5.43 11.44
N THR A 217 0.67 6.72 11.26
CA THR A 217 0.40 7.64 12.36
C THR A 217 -0.84 7.19 13.13
N LEU A 218 -1.90 6.79 12.40
CA LEU A 218 -3.13 6.30 13.02
C LEU A 218 -2.88 5.01 13.80
N LEU A 219 -2.11 4.05 13.25
CA LEU A 219 -1.73 2.84 13.95
C LEU A 219 -1.01 3.16 15.27
N ASN A 220 -0.05 4.09 15.24
CA ASN A 220 0.66 4.54 16.45
C ASN A 220 -0.28 5.15 17.47
N THR A 221 -1.22 5.98 17.03
CA THR A 221 -2.19 6.66 17.90
C THR A 221 -3.14 5.68 18.58
N LEU A 222 -3.59 4.63 17.86
CA LEU A 222 -4.50 3.62 18.38
C LEU A 222 -3.82 2.60 19.31
N THR A 223 -2.50 2.43 19.21
CA THR A 223 -1.78 1.36 19.92
C THR A 223 -0.69 1.84 20.86
N ASP A 224 -0.52 3.16 21.01
CA ASP A 224 0.59 3.80 21.73
C ASP A 224 1.98 3.24 21.32
N ALA A 225 2.07 2.72 20.08
CA ALA A 225 3.29 2.16 19.53
C ALA A 225 4.16 3.24 18.88
N GLN A 226 5.48 3.00 18.83
CA GLN A 226 6.42 3.85 18.12
C GLN A 226 6.78 3.22 16.77
N VAL A 227 5.80 3.06 15.87
CA VAL A 227 6.08 2.67 14.50
C VAL A 227 6.60 3.90 13.75
N PHE A 228 7.61 3.69 12.93
CA PHE A 228 8.22 4.75 12.14
C PHE A 228 7.17 5.37 11.20
N ALA A 229 6.84 6.63 11.42
CA ALA A 229 5.92 7.41 10.61
C ALA A 229 6.66 8.65 10.11
N GLU A 230 6.84 8.78 8.81
CA GLU A 230 7.39 9.97 8.15
C GLU A 230 6.32 10.59 7.24
N ASP A 231 6.41 11.89 7.04
CA ASP A 231 5.61 12.63 6.05
C ASP A 231 6.25 12.48 4.66
N LYS A 232 6.36 11.23 4.20
CA LYS A 232 6.93 10.82 2.92
C LYS A 232 6.11 9.71 2.28
N LEU A 233 6.11 9.67 0.96
CA LEU A 233 5.45 8.59 0.21
C LEU A 233 6.11 7.24 0.54
N PHE A 234 5.31 6.18 0.65
CA PHE A 234 5.78 4.83 0.97
C PHE A 234 6.64 4.73 2.25
N ALA A 235 6.24 5.44 3.31
CA ALA A 235 6.92 5.33 4.60
C ALA A 235 6.90 3.90 5.16
N THR A 236 5.83 3.15 4.90
CA THR A 236 5.65 1.74 5.30
C THR A 236 5.61 0.85 4.06
N LEU A 237 6.52 -0.13 3.97
CA LEU A 237 6.50 -1.20 2.97
C LEU A 237 6.16 -2.55 3.59
N ASP A 238 6.77 -2.88 4.72
CA ASP A 238 6.52 -4.12 5.44
C ASP A 238 5.26 -3.98 6.32
N PRO A 239 4.30 -4.92 6.25
CA PRO A 239 3.10 -4.85 7.08
C PRO A 239 3.46 -4.87 8.57
N THR A 240 2.95 -3.91 9.30
CA THR A 240 3.09 -3.84 10.75
C THR A 240 1.76 -4.14 11.40
N SER A 241 1.72 -5.10 12.31
CA SER A 241 0.49 -5.47 13.02
C SER A 241 0.56 -5.16 14.50
N ARG A 242 -0.55 -4.65 15.06
CA ARG A 242 -0.70 -4.36 16.49
C ARG A 242 -2.10 -4.75 16.96
N ALA A 243 -2.18 -5.27 18.16
CA ALA A 243 -3.45 -5.66 18.74
C ALA A 243 -3.99 -4.54 19.64
N ILE A 244 -5.29 -4.30 19.55
CA ILE A 244 -6.06 -3.49 20.49
C ILE A 244 -7.15 -4.35 21.10
N THR A 245 -7.60 -4.01 22.29
CA THR A 245 -8.75 -4.64 22.95
C THR A 245 -9.88 -3.62 23.03
N LEU A 246 -11.03 -3.95 22.49
CA LEU A 246 -12.22 -3.12 22.56
C LEU A 246 -12.87 -3.21 23.96
N ASP A 247 -13.78 -2.28 24.26
CA ASP A 247 -14.49 -2.23 25.55
C ASP A 247 -15.32 -3.49 25.83
N ASP A 248 -15.71 -4.21 24.78
CA ASP A 248 -16.44 -5.48 24.86
C ASP A 248 -15.53 -6.72 24.93
N ASN A 249 -14.24 -6.55 25.20
CA ASN A 249 -13.19 -7.57 25.25
C ASN A 249 -12.88 -8.27 23.92
N ARG A 250 -13.42 -7.83 22.77
CA ARG A 250 -12.94 -8.31 21.48
C ARG A 250 -11.52 -7.84 21.22
N LYS A 251 -10.67 -8.74 20.73
CA LYS A 251 -9.30 -8.41 20.30
C LYS A 251 -9.28 -8.13 18.82
N ILE A 252 -8.84 -6.96 18.43
CA ILE A 252 -8.66 -6.56 17.03
C ILE A 252 -7.18 -6.43 16.74
N LEU A 253 -6.74 -7.10 15.68
CA LEU A 253 -5.41 -6.95 15.11
C LEU A 253 -5.49 -5.89 14.01
N LEU A 254 -4.94 -4.72 14.27
CA LEU A 254 -4.76 -3.67 13.28
C LEU A 254 -3.53 -3.98 12.44
N VAL A 255 -3.64 -3.92 11.13
CA VAL A 255 -2.54 -4.17 10.20
C VAL A 255 -2.37 -2.96 9.30
N ASP A 256 -1.21 -2.29 9.41
CA ASP A 256 -0.81 -1.24 8.46
C ASP A 256 -0.37 -1.87 7.16
N THR A 257 -0.85 -1.33 6.04
CA THR A 257 -0.51 -1.81 4.70
C THR A 257 0.28 -0.77 3.93
N VAL A 258 0.87 -1.20 2.82
CA VAL A 258 1.52 -0.28 1.87
C VAL A 258 0.51 0.74 1.37
N GLY A 259 0.91 2.02 1.30
CA GLY A 259 0.06 3.05 0.72
C GLY A 259 -0.11 2.89 -0.79
N PHE A 260 -1.30 3.15 -1.28
CA PHE A 260 -1.58 3.17 -2.72
C PHE A 260 -1.13 4.49 -3.34
N ILE A 261 -0.86 4.46 -4.63
CA ILE A 261 -0.41 5.61 -5.44
C ILE A 261 -1.00 5.49 -6.84
N ARG A 262 -1.11 6.62 -7.56
CA ARG A 262 -1.50 6.65 -8.97
C ARG A 262 -0.53 5.87 -9.84
N LYS A 263 -1.02 5.38 -10.97
CA LYS A 263 -0.21 4.70 -12.00
C LYS A 263 0.69 3.61 -11.41
N LEU A 264 0.20 2.89 -10.37
CA LEU A 264 0.94 1.76 -9.81
C LEU A 264 0.98 0.62 -10.86
N PRO A 265 2.16 0.24 -11.36
CA PRO A 265 2.25 -0.77 -12.40
C PRO A 265 1.72 -2.12 -11.96
N HIS A 266 0.99 -2.83 -12.83
CA HIS A 266 0.40 -4.14 -12.50
C HIS A 266 1.45 -5.16 -12.02
N HIS A 267 2.65 -5.15 -12.60
CA HIS A 267 3.72 -6.06 -12.16
C HIS A 267 4.21 -5.77 -10.73
N LEU A 268 4.09 -4.51 -10.25
CA LEU A 268 4.36 -4.17 -8.86
C LEU A 268 3.21 -4.63 -7.95
N ILE A 269 1.95 -4.49 -8.37
CA ILE A 269 0.80 -5.03 -7.64
C ILE A 269 0.98 -6.54 -7.42
N GLU A 270 1.40 -7.28 -8.45
CA GLU A 270 1.68 -8.71 -8.33
C GLU A 270 2.84 -9.02 -7.38
N ALA A 271 3.93 -8.28 -7.47
CA ALA A 271 5.09 -8.46 -6.59
C ALA A 271 4.74 -8.19 -5.12
N PHE A 272 3.93 -7.16 -4.86
CA PHE A 272 3.49 -6.79 -3.51
C PHE A 272 2.14 -7.39 -3.10
N LYS A 273 1.60 -8.30 -3.91
CA LYS A 273 0.33 -8.98 -3.62
C LYS A 273 0.31 -9.59 -2.21
N SER A 274 1.45 -10.04 -1.71
CA SER A 274 1.55 -10.64 -0.38
C SER A 274 1.40 -9.61 0.76
N THR A 275 1.84 -8.37 0.59
CA THR A 275 1.61 -7.28 1.55
C THR A 275 0.19 -6.74 1.44
N LEU A 276 -0.37 -6.73 0.24
CA LEU A 276 -1.75 -6.36 -0.03
C LEU A 276 -2.75 -7.47 0.35
N GLU A 277 -2.30 -8.73 0.47
CA GLU A 277 -3.12 -9.85 0.95
C GLU A 277 -3.70 -9.61 2.35
N GLU A 278 -3.07 -8.78 3.19
CA GLU A 278 -3.63 -8.43 4.49
C GLU A 278 -4.98 -7.69 4.34
N ALA A 279 -5.13 -6.82 3.33
CA ALA A 279 -6.43 -6.21 3.01
C ALA A 279 -7.44 -7.23 2.46
N VAL A 280 -6.98 -8.20 1.66
CA VAL A 280 -7.85 -9.25 1.09
C VAL A 280 -8.38 -10.20 2.16
N VAL A 281 -7.63 -10.48 3.21
CA VAL A 281 -8.02 -11.44 4.27
C VAL A 281 -8.59 -10.77 5.51
N ALA A 282 -8.49 -9.44 5.63
CA ALA A 282 -9.03 -8.69 6.75
C ALA A 282 -10.56 -8.89 6.87
N ASP A 283 -11.06 -8.83 8.10
CA ASP A 283 -12.49 -8.88 8.40
C ASP A 283 -13.15 -7.51 8.23
N VAL A 284 -12.36 -6.42 8.40
CA VAL A 284 -12.80 -5.02 8.23
C VAL A 284 -11.70 -4.23 7.54
N LEU A 285 -12.07 -3.30 6.67
CA LEU A 285 -11.17 -2.32 6.07
C LEU A 285 -11.35 -0.95 6.74
N LEU A 286 -10.24 -0.35 7.17
CA LEU A 286 -10.19 1.04 7.62
C LEU A 286 -9.61 1.86 6.47
N HIS A 287 -10.48 2.47 5.68
CA HIS A 287 -10.05 3.31 4.55
C HIS A 287 -9.66 4.69 5.08
N VAL A 288 -8.35 4.89 5.26
CA VAL A 288 -7.78 6.16 5.75
C VAL A 288 -7.59 7.13 4.58
N ILE A 289 -8.25 8.27 4.67
CA ILE A 289 -8.35 9.29 3.63
C ILE A 289 -7.77 10.59 4.18
N ASP A 290 -6.91 11.26 3.42
CA ASP A 290 -6.50 12.63 3.73
C ASP A 290 -7.62 13.59 3.35
N ALA A 291 -8.35 14.07 4.34
CA ALA A 291 -9.49 14.96 4.13
C ALA A 291 -9.07 16.40 3.79
N SER A 292 -7.80 16.75 3.96
CA SER A 292 -7.28 18.10 3.72
C SER A 292 -6.75 18.32 2.29
N GLY A 293 -6.70 17.25 1.47
CA GLY A 293 -6.17 17.31 0.11
C GLY A 293 -7.25 17.68 -0.92
N GLU A 294 -6.94 18.55 -1.85
CA GLU A 294 -7.82 18.90 -2.98
C GLU A 294 -8.17 17.68 -3.85
N GLU A 295 -7.27 16.68 -3.86
CA GLU A 295 -7.34 15.45 -4.63
C GLU A 295 -8.06 14.29 -3.90
N MET A 296 -8.78 14.55 -2.83
CA MET A 296 -9.38 13.52 -1.97
C MET A 296 -10.23 12.51 -2.77
N ASP A 297 -11.15 12.97 -3.62
CA ASP A 297 -12.05 12.09 -4.37
C ASP A 297 -11.29 11.23 -5.41
N ASN A 298 -10.26 11.80 -6.03
CA ASN A 298 -9.40 11.08 -6.97
C ASN A 298 -8.60 9.99 -6.25
N GLN A 299 -8.04 10.30 -5.08
CA GLN A 299 -7.32 9.33 -4.24
C GLN A 299 -8.24 8.21 -3.76
N ILE A 300 -9.47 8.51 -3.36
CA ILE A 300 -10.48 7.51 -3.02
C ILE A 300 -10.72 6.56 -4.21
N THR A 301 -10.93 7.11 -5.41
CA THR A 301 -11.15 6.32 -6.63
C THR A 301 -9.99 5.37 -6.93
N VAL A 302 -8.75 5.86 -6.81
CA VAL A 302 -7.54 5.02 -7.01
C VAL A 302 -7.50 3.88 -5.99
N VAL A 303 -7.78 4.16 -4.72
CA VAL A 303 -7.78 3.14 -3.66
C VAL A 303 -8.86 2.08 -3.91
N GLU A 304 -10.09 2.48 -4.26
CA GLU A 304 -11.20 1.58 -4.57
C GLU A 304 -10.87 0.68 -5.77
N GLN A 305 -10.27 1.26 -6.83
CA GLN A 305 -9.84 0.49 -8.00
C GLN A 305 -8.80 -0.57 -7.61
N VAL A 306 -7.76 -0.21 -6.88
CA VAL A 306 -6.72 -1.17 -6.47
C VAL A 306 -7.31 -2.24 -5.54
N LEU A 307 -8.20 -1.90 -4.59
CA LEU A 307 -8.89 -2.88 -3.75
C LEU A 307 -9.72 -3.85 -4.59
N SER A 308 -10.38 -3.37 -5.65
CA SER A 308 -11.11 -4.19 -6.61
C SER A 308 -10.17 -5.15 -7.37
N ASP A 309 -9.04 -4.63 -7.87
CA ASP A 309 -8.07 -5.42 -8.66
C ASP A 309 -7.42 -6.55 -7.85
N ILE A 310 -7.22 -6.35 -6.55
CA ILE A 310 -6.69 -7.40 -5.65
C ILE A 310 -7.76 -8.32 -5.09
N GLY A 311 -9.05 -8.04 -5.35
CA GLY A 311 -10.19 -8.85 -4.87
C GLY A 311 -10.58 -8.58 -3.41
N ALA A 312 -10.27 -7.41 -2.86
CA ALA A 312 -10.67 -7.00 -1.50
C ALA A 312 -12.04 -6.29 -1.47
N VAL A 313 -13.01 -6.79 -2.24
CA VAL A 313 -14.36 -6.24 -2.36
C VAL A 313 -15.36 -6.95 -1.44
N GLY A 314 -16.47 -6.28 -1.14
CA GLY A 314 -17.59 -6.87 -0.36
C GLY A 314 -17.29 -7.03 1.13
N LYS A 315 -16.31 -6.30 1.64
CA LYS A 315 -15.96 -6.27 3.06
C LYS A 315 -16.60 -5.06 3.75
N PRO A 316 -16.84 -5.15 5.07
CA PRO A 316 -17.21 -3.98 5.85
C PRO A 316 -16.11 -2.91 5.78
N VAL A 317 -16.48 -1.65 5.53
CA VAL A 317 -15.57 -0.52 5.38
C VAL A 317 -15.91 0.58 6.37
N VAL A 318 -14.91 1.01 7.15
CA VAL A 318 -14.97 2.25 7.93
C VAL A 318 -14.16 3.31 7.19
N ALA A 319 -14.83 4.35 6.71
CA ALA A 319 -14.16 5.51 6.13
C ALA A 319 -13.61 6.42 7.22
N VAL A 320 -12.29 6.61 7.22
CA VAL A 320 -11.56 7.38 8.24
C VAL A 320 -10.98 8.62 7.58
N PHE A 321 -11.71 9.74 7.67
CA PHE A 321 -11.26 11.03 7.17
C PHE A 321 -10.27 11.65 8.16
N ASN A 322 -8.99 11.51 7.86
CA ASN A 322 -7.89 11.96 8.70
C ASN A 322 -7.49 13.40 8.36
N LYS A 323 -6.68 14.01 9.23
CA LYS A 323 -6.17 15.39 9.14
C LYS A 323 -7.28 16.46 9.23
N CYS A 324 -8.39 16.16 9.90
CA CYS A 324 -9.50 17.11 10.08
C CYS A 324 -9.11 18.39 10.83
N ASP A 325 -7.95 18.42 11.49
CA ASP A 325 -7.35 19.60 12.10
C ASP A 325 -6.94 20.70 11.10
N ARG A 326 -6.92 20.37 9.81
CA ARG A 326 -6.59 21.29 8.70
C ARG A 326 -7.82 21.81 7.96
N LEU A 327 -9.03 21.39 8.38
CA LEU A 327 -10.28 21.69 7.69
C LEU A 327 -11.03 22.79 8.43
N GLU A 328 -11.63 23.70 7.69
CA GLU A 328 -12.66 24.63 8.17
C GLU A 328 -14.04 23.97 8.16
N ASP A 329 -14.36 23.25 7.08
CA ASP A 329 -15.59 22.48 6.89
C ASP A 329 -15.33 21.03 6.51
N TYR A 330 -16.20 20.10 6.91
CA TYR A 330 -16.05 18.71 6.58
C TYR A 330 -16.50 18.43 5.15
N PRO A 331 -15.66 17.79 4.31
CA PRO A 331 -16.01 17.48 2.93
C PRO A 331 -17.16 16.46 2.87
N ILE A 332 -18.03 16.63 1.87
CA ILE A 332 -19.07 15.67 1.53
C ILE A 332 -18.53 14.77 0.42
N THR A 333 -18.64 13.47 0.57
CA THR A 333 -18.18 12.48 -0.39
C THR A 333 -19.28 11.47 -0.69
N ASN A 334 -19.22 10.87 -1.89
CA ASN A 334 -20.09 9.79 -2.32
C ASN A 334 -19.50 8.38 -1.98
N LEU A 335 -18.45 8.32 -1.17
CA LEU A 335 -17.82 7.07 -0.77
C LEU A 335 -18.83 6.13 -0.08
N LYS A 336 -18.94 4.91 -0.60
CA LYS A 336 -19.76 3.86 0.02
C LYS A 336 -19.01 3.23 1.18
N SER A 337 -19.46 3.49 2.40
CA SER A 337 -18.89 2.91 3.61
C SER A 337 -19.98 2.57 4.62
N ASP A 338 -19.73 1.61 5.50
CA ASP A 338 -20.66 1.23 6.57
C ASP A 338 -20.69 2.27 7.67
N LYS A 339 -19.55 2.91 7.94
CA LYS A 339 -19.38 3.98 8.92
C LYS A 339 -18.40 5.02 8.37
N CYS A 340 -18.55 6.25 8.83
CA CYS A 340 -17.71 7.38 8.47
C CYS A 340 -17.32 8.16 9.73
N VAL A 341 -16.02 8.45 9.90
CA VAL A 341 -15.48 9.17 11.05
C VAL A 341 -14.43 10.17 10.62
N TYR A 342 -14.53 11.42 11.09
CA TYR A 342 -13.53 12.46 10.90
C TYR A 342 -12.61 12.54 12.11
N ILE A 343 -11.31 12.39 11.89
CA ILE A 343 -10.30 12.33 12.94
C ILE A 343 -9.10 13.23 12.65
N SER A 344 -8.33 13.50 13.68
CA SER A 344 -6.93 13.89 13.55
C SER A 344 -6.07 12.86 14.32
N ALA A 345 -5.40 12.00 13.57
CA ALA A 345 -4.49 11.02 14.16
C ALA A 345 -3.34 11.72 14.92
N LYS A 346 -2.85 12.85 14.37
CA LYS A 346 -1.76 13.64 14.97
C LYS A 346 -2.16 14.26 16.32
N HIS A 347 -3.37 14.80 16.41
CA HIS A 347 -3.88 15.51 17.59
C HIS A 347 -4.80 14.65 18.46
N ARG A 348 -4.94 13.36 18.14
CA ARG A 348 -5.82 12.38 18.83
C ARG A 348 -7.30 12.81 18.89
N THR A 349 -7.76 13.59 17.92
CA THR A 349 -9.14 14.06 17.87
C THR A 349 -10.07 12.97 17.38
N ASN A 350 -11.21 12.74 18.06
CA ASN A 350 -12.26 11.78 17.72
C ASN A 350 -11.76 10.30 17.62
N ILE A 351 -10.68 9.94 18.30
CA ILE A 351 -10.16 8.55 18.29
C ILE A 351 -11.16 7.59 18.94
N ASP A 352 -11.84 8.02 20.02
CA ASP A 352 -12.87 7.22 20.70
C ASP A 352 -14.03 6.88 19.75
N LYS A 353 -14.47 7.85 18.93
CA LYS A 353 -15.52 7.62 17.92
C LYS A 353 -15.07 6.64 16.84
N LEU A 354 -13.78 6.64 16.50
CA LEU A 354 -13.22 5.67 15.56
C LEU A 354 -13.22 4.27 16.18
N ILE A 355 -12.82 4.13 17.43
CA ILE A 355 -12.84 2.83 18.13
C ILE A 355 -14.28 2.30 18.21
N GLU A 356 -15.26 3.16 18.50
CA GLU A 356 -16.68 2.80 18.50
C GLU A 356 -17.15 2.36 17.09
N ALA A 357 -16.78 3.10 16.03
CA ALA A 357 -17.12 2.73 14.66
C ALA A 357 -16.51 1.38 14.25
N ILE A 358 -15.27 1.11 14.66
CA ILE A 358 -14.61 -0.19 14.44
C ILE A 358 -15.37 -1.29 15.21
N ALA A 359 -15.73 -1.04 16.47
CA ALA A 359 -16.45 -1.99 17.30
C ALA A 359 -17.83 -2.36 16.72
N ASP A 360 -18.52 -1.37 16.13
CA ASP A 360 -19.82 -1.55 15.50
C ASP A 360 -19.74 -2.32 14.18
N THR A 361 -18.68 -2.09 13.40
CA THR A 361 -18.50 -2.67 12.05
C THR A 361 -17.84 -4.05 12.10
N ALA A 362 -17.02 -4.31 13.12
CA ALA A 362 -16.30 -5.57 13.28
C ALA A 362 -17.26 -6.75 13.55
N PRO A 363 -17.01 -7.93 12.96
CA PRO A 363 -17.82 -9.10 13.20
C PRO A 363 -17.81 -9.53 14.68
N GLY A 364 -18.82 -10.30 15.09
CA GLY A 364 -18.95 -10.81 16.47
C GLY A 364 -19.28 -9.72 17.48
N LYS A 365 -20.02 -8.67 17.05
CA LYS A 365 -20.53 -7.63 17.96
C LYS A 365 -21.23 -8.28 19.15
N LYS A 366 -20.78 -7.94 20.36
CA LYS A 366 -21.40 -8.41 21.59
C LYS A 366 -22.62 -7.56 21.92
N GLN A 367 -23.67 -8.23 22.40
CA GLN A 367 -24.90 -7.58 22.85
C GLN A 367 -24.92 -7.51 24.37
N LYS A 368 -25.35 -6.35 24.88
CA LYS A 368 -25.57 -6.20 26.32
C LYS A 368 -26.88 -6.87 26.68
N VAL A 369 -26.83 -7.84 27.59
CA VAL A 369 -28.00 -8.58 28.07
C VAL A 369 -27.98 -8.63 29.57
N LYS A 370 -29.16 -8.70 30.16
CA LYS A 370 -29.38 -9.00 31.57
C LYS A 370 -30.01 -10.38 31.66
N ALA A 371 -29.37 -11.32 32.36
CA ALA A 371 -29.82 -12.69 32.45
C ALA A 371 -29.84 -13.15 33.91
N CYS A 372 -30.80 -13.99 34.27
CA CYS A 372 -30.86 -14.64 35.55
C CYS A 372 -30.51 -16.12 35.39
N ILE A 373 -29.31 -16.51 35.77
CA ILE A 373 -28.81 -17.88 35.62
C ILE A 373 -29.18 -18.66 36.88
N PRO A 374 -30.04 -19.71 36.77
CA PRO A 374 -30.43 -20.53 37.91
C PRO A 374 -29.22 -21.22 38.57
N TYR A 375 -29.21 -21.38 39.88
CA TYR A 375 -28.13 -22.04 40.61
C TYR A 375 -27.88 -23.50 40.17
N SER A 376 -28.88 -24.14 39.56
CA SER A 376 -28.79 -25.49 38.98
C SER A 376 -27.83 -25.57 37.80
N VAL A 377 -27.50 -24.42 37.16
CA VAL A 377 -26.64 -24.33 35.95
C VAL A 377 -25.37 -23.51 36.27
N GLY A 378 -24.83 -23.61 37.48
CA GLY A 378 -23.69 -22.83 37.96
C GLY A 378 -22.41 -22.92 37.08
N SER A 379 -22.24 -24.04 36.35
CA SER A 379 -21.15 -24.16 35.34
C SER A 379 -21.26 -23.13 34.24
N LEU A 380 -22.46 -22.65 33.90
CA LEU A 380 -22.67 -21.61 32.90
C LEU A 380 -22.21 -20.26 33.40
N VAL A 381 -22.31 -19.97 34.69
CA VAL A 381 -21.78 -18.73 35.29
C VAL A 381 -20.27 -18.67 35.16
N ASN A 382 -19.57 -19.79 35.45
CA ASN A 382 -18.11 -19.86 35.25
C ASN A 382 -17.72 -19.66 33.78
N GLU A 383 -18.43 -20.30 32.85
CA GLU A 383 -18.17 -20.15 31.41
C GLU A 383 -18.40 -18.69 30.94
N LEU A 384 -19.40 -17.99 31.50
CA LEU A 384 -19.67 -16.59 31.24
C LEU A 384 -18.55 -15.70 31.77
N HIS A 385 -18.01 -15.96 32.95
CA HIS A 385 -16.85 -15.23 33.49
C HIS A 385 -15.58 -15.44 32.68
N GLU A 386 -15.34 -16.65 32.18
CA GLU A 386 -14.13 -16.96 31.38
C GLU A 386 -14.17 -16.36 29.97
N ASN A 387 -15.34 -16.36 29.30
CA ASN A 387 -15.44 -16.10 27.88
C ASN A 387 -16.17 -14.79 27.52
N GLN A 388 -16.85 -14.15 28.48
CA GLN A 388 -17.66 -12.96 28.25
C GLN A 388 -17.25 -11.82 29.20
N LYS A 389 -17.68 -10.59 28.90
CA LYS A 389 -17.50 -9.47 29.83
C LYS A 389 -18.67 -9.35 30.76
N VAL A 390 -18.44 -9.61 32.04
CA VAL A 390 -19.43 -9.37 33.10
C VAL A 390 -19.37 -7.91 33.51
N ILE A 391 -20.49 -7.20 33.46
CA ILE A 391 -20.63 -5.79 33.83
C ILE A 391 -21.02 -5.68 35.32
N SER A 392 -22.03 -6.46 35.71
CA SER A 392 -22.46 -6.58 37.10
C SER A 392 -22.96 -7.96 37.41
N GLU A 393 -22.90 -8.38 38.67
CA GLU A 393 -23.38 -9.66 39.18
C GLU A 393 -24.04 -9.43 40.52
N GLU A 394 -25.24 -10.00 40.68
CA GLU A 394 -26.01 -9.96 41.92
C GLU A 394 -26.64 -11.34 42.18
N TYR A 395 -26.60 -11.78 43.43
CA TYR A 395 -27.20 -13.05 43.85
C TYR A 395 -28.64 -12.81 44.28
N GLY A 396 -29.60 -13.38 43.51
CA GLY A 396 -31.03 -13.29 43.76
C GLY A 396 -31.61 -14.60 44.32
N GLU A 397 -32.87 -14.57 44.69
CA GLU A 397 -33.55 -15.75 45.22
C GLU A 397 -33.64 -16.93 44.23
N ASN A 398 -33.74 -16.65 42.90
CA ASN A 398 -33.94 -17.64 41.84
C ASN A 398 -32.67 -18.00 41.06
N GLY A 399 -31.54 -17.33 41.35
CA GLY A 399 -30.27 -17.51 40.62
C GLY A 399 -29.39 -16.26 40.65
N THR A 400 -28.29 -16.35 39.91
CA THR A 400 -27.36 -15.23 39.73
C THR A 400 -27.83 -14.31 38.62
N VAL A 401 -28.18 -13.09 38.96
CA VAL A 401 -28.52 -12.03 37.97
C VAL A 401 -27.25 -11.37 37.49
N MET A 402 -27.00 -11.48 36.20
CA MET A 402 -25.78 -10.95 35.57
C MET A 402 -26.14 -10.01 34.45
N GLU A 403 -25.44 -8.88 34.40
CA GLU A 403 -25.42 -7.99 33.24
C GLU A 403 -24.15 -8.25 32.45
N LEU A 404 -24.27 -8.62 31.17
CA LEU A 404 -23.23 -9.23 30.38
C LEU A 404 -23.14 -8.60 29.00
N MET A 405 -21.91 -8.57 28.43
CA MET A 405 -21.71 -8.39 26.98
C MET A 405 -21.45 -9.77 26.36
N VAL A 406 -22.40 -10.29 25.59
CA VAL A 406 -22.34 -11.66 25.01
C VAL A 406 -22.28 -11.62 23.48
N ASP A 407 -21.55 -12.57 22.90
CA ASP A 407 -21.57 -12.81 21.46
C ASP A 407 -22.85 -13.58 21.05
N ALA A 408 -23.12 -13.64 19.74
CA ALA A 408 -24.34 -14.30 19.22
C ALA A 408 -24.46 -15.78 19.66
N LYS A 409 -23.34 -16.51 19.73
CA LYS A 409 -23.34 -17.92 20.12
C LYS A 409 -23.71 -18.08 21.59
N MET A 410 -23.17 -17.22 22.44
CA MET A 410 -23.51 -17.27 23.88
C MET A 410 -24.91 -16.71 24.12
N TYR A 411 -25.33 -15.70 23.35
CA TYR A 411 -26.69 -15.18 23.39
C TYR A 411 -27.72 -16.30 23.16
N ASP A 412 -27.54 -17.11 22.12
CA ASP A 412 -28.45 -18.25 21.86
C ASP A 412 -28.44 -19.26 22.98
N LYS A 413 -27.29 -19.48 23.65
CA LYS A 413 -27.15 -20.43 24.77
C LYS A 413 -27.82 -19.94 26.04
N ILE A 414 -27.84 -18.64 26.29
CA ILE A 414 -28.45 -18.05 27.50
C ILE A 414 -29.85 -17.47 27.25
N ARG A 415 -30.38 -17.60 26.03
CA ARG A 415 -31.62 -16.96 25.59
C ARG A 415 -32.79 -17.22 26.52
N GLU A 416 -32.88 -18.43 27.11
CA GLU A 416 -33.94 -18.82 28.03
C GLU A 416 -33.84 -18.14 29.41
N TYR A 417 -32.68 -17.54 29.73
CA TYR A 417 -32.39 -16.90 31.02
C TYR A 417 -32.37 -15.37 30.93
N ILE A 418 -32.60 -14.79 29.74
CA ILE A 418 -32.60 -13.34 29.52
C ILE A 418 -33.86 -12.75 30.12
N LEU A 419 -33.69 -11.64 30.90
CA LEU A 419 -34.74 -10.92 31.60
C LEU A 419 -35.41 -9.86 30.71
#